data_fc5a5646cc2c04ee2d9a0bc46c4b8572
#
_entry.id   fc5a5646cc2c04ee2d9a0bc46c4b8572
#
_cell.length_a   1.000
_cell.length_b   1.000
_cell.length_c   1.000
_cell.angle_alpha   90.00
_cell.angle_beta   90.00
_cell.angle_gamma   90.00
#
_symmetry.space_group_name_H-M   'P 1'
#
loop_
_entity.id
_entity.type
_entity.pdbx_description
1 polymer ?
#
loop_
_entity_poly.entity_id
_entity_poly.type
_entity_poly.pdbx_seq_one_letter_code
_entity_poly.pdbx_strand_id
1 'polypeptide(L)'
;MNYHIEKLNEQTWLIEEYSNTASAYMYLLTGREKALLIDTGFGTIPLKSICEELTVLPVTVALTHGHVDHIGGTGAFEEVWLAKEDKELYEAHSREDVRHIFTQDELFPVKENCSYFEDEMVFEI
;
A
#
# COMPACT_ATOMS: atom_id res chain seq x y z
N MET A 1 3.17 10.18 -13.49
CA MET A 1 2.23 9.51 -12.60
C MET A 1 1.29 8.65 -13.44
N ASN A 2 1.54 7.37 -13.44
CA ASN A 2 0.79 6.43 -14.28
C ASN A 2 0.22 5.30 -13.44
N TYR A 3 -1.06 5.08 -13.56
CA TYR A 3 -1.72 3.96 -12.89
C TYR A 3 -2.93 3.50 -13.69
N HIS A 4 -3.37 2.28 -13.39
CA HIS A 4 -4.53 1.65 -14.00
C HIS A 4 -5.37 1.02 -12.90
N ILE A 5 -6.69 1.13 -13.01
CA ILE A 5 -7.64 0.57 -12.05
C ILE A 5 -8.55 -0.40 -12.78
N GLU A 6 -8.73 -1.58 -12.20
CA GLU A 6 -9.60 -2.61 -12.75
C GLU A 6 -10.48 -3.20 -11.66
N LYS A 7 -11.77 -3.27 -11.91
CA LYS A 7 -12.70 -3.92 -11.00
C LYS A 7 -12.71 -5.41 -11.29
N LEU A 8 -12.24 -6.22 -10.34
CA LEU A 8 -12.13 -7.66 -10.51
C LEU A 8 -13.43 -8.41 -10.19
N ASN A 9 -14.17 -7.91 -9.20
CA ASN A 9 -15.49 -8.41 -8.82
C ASN A 9 -16.19 -7.35 -7.99
N GLU A 10 -17.35 -7.64 -7.44
CA GLU A 10 -18.16 -6.66 -6.70
C GLU A 10 -17.45 -6.06 -5.48
N GLN A 11 -16.44 -6.75 -4.95
CA GLN A 11 -15.76 -6.37 -3.72
C GLN A 11 -14.27 -6.08 -3.88
N THR A 12 -13.72 -6.28 -5.09
CA THR A 12 -12.27 -6.24 -5.26
C THR A 12 -11.86 -5.37 -6.43
N TRP A 13 -10.95 -4.44 -6.15
CA TRP A 13 -10.32 -3.58 -7.15
C TRP A 13 -8.83 -3.89 -7.23
N LEU A 14 -8.31 -3.95 -8.45
CA LEU A 14 -6.88 -3.96 -8.71
C LEU A 14 -6.43 -2.54 -9.03
N ILE A 15 -5.37 -2.10 -8.37
CA ILE A 15 -4.72 -0.82 -8.68
C ILE A 15 -3.30 -1.15 -9.10
N GLU A 16 -2.94 -0.79 -10.32
CA GLU A 16 -1.61 -1.00 -10.85
C GLU A 16 -0.90 0.35 -10.98
N GLU A 17 0.28 0.45 -10.37
CA GLU A 17 1.14 1.61 -10.48
C GLU A 17 2.28 1.30 -11.42
N TYR A 18 2.49 2.16 -12.43
CA TYR A 18 3.53 1.94 -13.43
C TYR A 18 4.79 2.70 -13.04
N SER A 19 5.94 2.02 -13.09
CA SER A 19 7.24 2.65 -13.04
C SER A 19 7.98 2.37 -14.35
N ASN A 20 9.14 3.00 -14.55
CA ASN A 20 9.92 2.81 -15.76
C ASN A 20 10.44 1.38 -15.94
N THR A 21 10.56 0.63 -14.85
CA THR A 21 11.18 -0.70 -14.86
C THR A 21 10.23 -1.81 -14.44
N ALA A 22 9.14 -1.48 -13.76
CA ALA A 22 8.23 -2.50 -13.22
C ALA A 22 6.88 -1.88 -12.87
N SER A 23 5.91 -2.74 -12.64
CA SER A 23 4.61 -2.35 -12.10
C SER A 23 4.50 -2.85 -10.66
N ALA A 24 3.77 -2.10 -9.84
CA ALA A 24 3.39 -2.53 -8.51
C ALA A 24 1.87 -2.72 -8.49
N TYR A 25 1.42 -3.75 -7.82
CA TYR A 25 0.00 -4.12 -7.77
C TYR A 25 -0.54 -4.02 -6.36
N MET A 26 -1.67 -3.35 -6.22
CA MET A 26 -2.39 -3.23 -4.96
C MET A 26 -3.81 -3.74 -5.14
N TYR A 27 -4.37 -4.33 -4.09
CA TYR A 27 -5.73 -4.85 -4.12
C TYR A 27 -6.55 -4.17 -3.03
N LEU A 28 -7.66 -3.56 -3.43
CA LEU A 28 -8.60 -2.96 -2.49
C LEU A 28 -9.82 -3.88 -2.36
N LEU A 29 -10.01 -4.40 -1.15
CA LEU A 29 -11.12 -5.29 -0.81
C LEU A 29 -12.14 -4.51 0.01
N THR A 30 -13.36 -4.39 -0.50
CA THR A 30 -14.41 -3.67 0.20
C THR A 30 -15.32 -4.63 0.96
N GLY A 31 -15.45 -4.40 2.25
CA GLY A 31 -16.34 -5.16 3.11
C GLY A 31 -17.64 -4.43 3.38
N ARG A 32 -18.27 -4.77 4.48
CA ARG A 32 -19.53 -4.13 4.90
C ARG A 32 -19.29 -2.83 5.64
N GLU A 33 -18.25 -2.77 6.47
CA GLU A 33 -17.94 -1.63 7.33
C GLU A 33 -16.59 -1.01 7.05
N LYS A 34 -15.66 -1.78 6.50
CA LYS A 34 -14.28 -1.36 6.23
C LYS A 34 -13.81 -1.87 4.89
N ALA A 35 -12.74 -1.27 4.40
CA ALA A 35 -12.01 -1.76 3.24
C ALA A 35 -10.59 -2.12 3.68
N LEU A 36 -10.01 -3.11 3.02
CA LEU A 36 -8.63 -3.54 3.24
C LEU A 36 -7.84 -3.33 1.97
N LEU A 37 -6.76 -2.56 2.08
CA LEU A 37 -5.83 -2.34 0.98
C LEU A 37 -4.59 -3.21 1.18
N ILE A 38 -4.32 -4.06 0.23
CA ILE A 38 -3.15 -4.95 0.25
C ILE A 38 -2.04 -4.27 -0.54
N ASP A 39 -1.00 -3.84 0.15
CA ASP A 39 0.17 -3.14 -0.38
C ASP A 39 -0.14 -1.72 -0.88
N THR A 40 0.90 -0.92 -1.08
CA THR A 40 0.77 0.50 -1.39
C THR A 40 1.71 1.01 -2.49
N GLY A 41 2.39 0.10 -3.20
CA GLY A 41 3.21 0.47 -4.36
C GLY A 41 4.51 1.19 -4.03
N PHE A 42 5.03 1.91 -5.03
CA PHE A 42 6.27 2.70 -4.91
C PHE A 42 6.05 4.05 -4.22
N GLY A 43 4.82 4.54 -4.21
CA GLY A 43 4.52 5.84 -3.64
C GLY A 43 4.61 7.00 -4.62
N THR A 44 4.33 6.76 -5.90
CA THR A 44 4.34 7.79 -6.94
C THR A 44 2.94 8.28 -7.32
N ILE A 45 1.90 7.60 -6.84
CA ILE A 45 0.50 7.93 -7.17
C ILE A 45 -0.27 8.35 -5.91
N PRO A 46 -1.35 9.15 -6.07
CA PRO A 46 -2.16 9.57 -4.91
C PRO A 46 -3.10 8.45 -4.47
N LEU A 47 -2.52 7.41 -3.89
CA LEU A 47 -3.22 6.17 -3.59
C LEU A 47 -4.43 6.34 -2.67
N LYS A 48 -4.31 7.17 -1.63
CA LYS A 48 -5.43 7.41 -0.72
C LYS A 48 -6.61 8.06 -1.44
N SER A 49 -6.34 9.05 -2.28
CA SER A 49 -7.38 9.71 -3.08
C SER A 49 -8.04 8.72 -4.04
N ILE A 50 -7.26 7.84 -4.64
CA ILE A 50 -7.78 6.79 -5.52
C ILE A 50 -8.73 5.88 -4.74
N CYS A 51 -8.33 5.43 -3.56
CA CYS A 51 -9.18 4.59 -2.72
C CYS A 51 -10.48 5.31 -2.32
N GLU A 52 -10.40 6.59 -2.01
CA GLU A 52 -11.57 7.40 -1.64
C GLU A 52 -12.57 7.57 -2.78
N GLU A 53 -12.10 7.53 -4.01
CA GLU A 53 -12.99 7.53 -5.19
C GLU A 53 -13.67 6.18 -5.39
N LEU A 54 -13.02 5.09 -4.95
CA LEU A 54 -13.54 3.73 -5.13
C LEU A 54 -14.46 3.28 -4.01
N THR A 55 -14.31 3.83 -2.81
CA THR A 55 -15.13 3.46 -1.65
C THR A 55 -15.23 4.60 -0.65
N VAL A 56 -16.36 4.68 0.05
CA VAL A 56 -16.55 5.61 1.16
C VAL A 56 -16.13 5.00 2.50
N LEU A 57 -15.77 3.71 2.51
CA LEU A 57 -15.40 3.00 3.71
C LEU A 57 -14.01 3.41 4.21
N PRO A 58 -13.77 3.36 5.53
CA PRO A 58 -12.42 3.57 6.04
C PRO A 58 -11.50 2.44 5.59
N VAL A 59 -10.26 2.80 5.23
CA VAL A 59 -9.30 1.86 4.64
C VAL A 59 -8.20 1.51 5.64
N THR A 60 -8.01 0.23 5.88
CA THR A 60 -6.87 -0.33 6.63
C THR A 60 -5.90 -0.92 5.62
N VAL A 61 -4.60 -0.70 5.82
CA VAL A 61 -3.56 -1.27 4.96
C VAL A 61 -2.95 -2.50 5.61
N ALA A 62 -2.81 -3.57 4.84
CA ALA A 62 -2.05 -4.75 5.22
C ALA A 62 -0.95 -4.97 4.18
N LEU A 63 0.30 -4.99 4.63
CA LEU A 63 1.45 -5.19 3.75
C LEU A 63 1.79 -6.67 3.65
N THR A 64 2.08 -7.13 2.44
CA THR A 64 2.55 -8.50 2.24
C THR A 64 3.97 -8.67 2.73
N HIS A 65 4.79 -7.64 2.55
CA HIS A 65 6.17 -7.60 3.04
C HIS A 65 6.71 -6.17 2.94
N GLY A 66 7.94 -5.95 3.39
CA GLY A 66 8.52 -4.63 3.54
C GLY A 66 9.36 -4.11 2.39
N HIS A 67 9.28 -4.70 1.20
CA HIS A 67 10.05 -4.23 0.04
C HIS A 67 9.53 -2.88 -0.48
N VAL A 68 10.42 -2.15 -1.13
CA VAL A 68 10.21 -0.77 -1.59
C VAL A 68 8.97 -0.60 -2.48
N ASP A 69 8.63 -1.59 -3.28
CA ASP A 69 7.50 -1.54 -4.21
C ASP A 69 6.15 -1.91 -3.56
N HIS A 70 6.13 -2.07 -2.25
CA HIS A 70 4.93 -2.40 -1.49
C HIS A 70 4.58 -1.37 -0.42
N ILE A 71 5.56 -0.55 -0.01
CA ILE A 71 5.44 0.32 1.16
C ILE A 71 5.34 1.81 0.85
N GLY A 72 5.46 2.18 -0.43
CA GLY A 72 5.67 3.58 -0.82
C GLY A 72 4.53 4.52 -0.51
N GLY A 73 3.30 4.04 -0.47
CA GLY A 73 2.13 4.86 -0.22
C GLY A 73 1.60 4.80 1.21
N THR A 74 2.32 4.18 2.14
CA THR A 74 1.82 3.93 3.50
C THR A 74 1.56 5.20 4.32
N GLY A 75 2.29 6.27 4.07
CA GLY A 75 2.21 7.48 4.89
C GLY A 75 0.87 8.21 4.87
N ALA A 76 0.03 7.94 3.88
CA ALA A 76 -1.29 8.56 3.77
C ALA A 76 -2.36 7.85 4.61
N PHE A 77 -2.08 6.68 5.16
CA PHE A 77 -3.05 5.85 5.85
C PHE A 77 -2.81 5.82 7.35
N GLU A 78 -3.89 5.85 8.14
CA GLU A 78 -3.79 5.85 9.59
C GLU A 78 -3.39 4.51 10.16
N GLU A 79 -3.89 3.42 9.56
CA GLU A 79 -3.67 2.07 10.06
C GLU A 79 -2.97 1.22 9.02
N VAL A 80 -1.73 0.84 9.32
CA VAL A 80 -0.88 0.03 8.44
C VAL A 80 -0.29 -1.11 9.25
N TRP A 81 -0.46 -2.33 8.75
CA TRP A 81 -0.01 -3.56 9.40
C TRP A 81 1.11 -4.21 8.62
N LEU A 82 2.13 -4.69 9.34
CA LEU A 82 3.34 -5.30 8.79
C LEU A 82 3.72 -6.51 9.64
N ALA A 83 4.32 -7.53 9.02
CA ALA A 83 4.90 -8.62 9.76
C ALA A 83 6.09 -8.09 10.58
N LYS A 84 6.16 -8.46 11.85
CA LYS A 84 7.22 -8.02 12.75
C LYS A 84 8.61 -8.39 12.22
N GLU A 85 8.72 -9.52 11.55
CA GLU A 85 9.94 -10.00 10.94
C GLU A 85 10.46 -9.09 9.84
N ASP A 86 9.59 -8.27 9.26
CA ASP A 86 9.94 -7.35 8.17
C ASP A 86 10.28 -5.93 8.64
N LYS A 87 10.32 -5.70 9.94
CA LYS A 87 10.58 -4.36 10.48
C LYS A 87 11.87 -3.73 9.94
N GLU A 88 12.96 -4.47 9.98
CA GLU A 88 14.25 -3.95 9.51
C GLU A 88 14.26 -3.73 8.02
N LEU A 89 13.64 -4.63 7.26
CA LEU A 89 13.50 -4.48 5.81
C LEU A 89 12.70 -3.23 5.47
N TYR A 90 11.57 -3.04 6.15
CA TYR A 90 10.72 -1.87 5.96
C TYR A 90 11.51 -0.58 6.24
N GLU A 91 12.23 -0.52 7.35
CA GLU A 91 13.02 0.65 7.70
C GLU A 91 14.10 0.96 6.66
N ALA A 92 14.80 -0.09 6.20
CA ALA A 92 15.83 0.06 5.17
C ALA A 92 15.25 0.56 3.85
N HIS A 93 14.12 -0.01 3.41
CA HIS A 93 13.48 0.33 2.15
C HIS A 93 12.66 1.63 2.20
N SER A 94 12.43 2.18 3.40
CA SER A 94 11.79 3.48 3.57
C SER A 94 12.73 4.65 3.30
N ARG A 95 14.04 4.40 3.25
CA ARG A 95 15.04 5.43 3.02
C ARG A 95 14.87 6.02 1.62
N GLU A 96 14.96 7.33 1.55
CA GLU A 96 14.78 8.05 0.29
C GLU A 96 15.80 7.64 -0.76
N ASP A 97 17.07 7.43 -0.36
CA ASP A 97 18.10 7.00 -1.28
C ASP A 97 17.82 5.61 -1.88
N VAL A 98 17.25 4.70 -1.10
CA VAL A 98 16.86 3.37 -1.58
C VAL A 98 15.66 3.49 -2.53
N ARG A 99 14.66 4.28 -2.17
CA ARG A 99 13.47 4.48 -2.99
C ARG A 99 13.83 5.07 -4.36
N HIS A 100 14.78 5.99 -4.41
CA HIS A 100 15.21 6.62 -5.66
C HIS A 100 16.11 5.74 -6.55
N ILE A 101 16.50 4.56 -6.08
CA ILE A 101 17.11 3.54 -6.95
C ILE A 101 16.07 3.05 -7.98
N PHE A 102 14.80 3.02 -7.59
CA PHE A 102 13.72 2.44 -8.39
C PHE A 102 12.93 3.46 -9.19
N THR A 103 12.88 4.70 -8.75
CA THR A 103 12.17 5.77 -9.46
C THR A 103 12.78 7.13 -9.17
N GLN A 104 12.75 8.01 -10.19
CA GLN A 104 13.14 9.41 -10.06
C GLN A 104 11.94 10.32 -9.84
N ASP A 105 10.74 9.76 -9.84
CA ASP A 105 9.52 10.51 -9.59
C ASP A 105 9.46 11.04 -8.16
N GLU A 106 8.66 12.09 -7.96
CA GLU A 106 8.38 12.60 -6.63
C GLU A 106 7.65 11.54 -5.81
N LEU A 107 8.06 11.37 -4.56
CA LEU A 107 7.59 10.30 -3.69
C LEU A 107 6.67 10.80 -2.59
N PHE A 108 5.57 10.08 -2.37
CA PHE A 108 4.75 10.26 -1.18
C PHE A 108 5.48 9.70 0.04
N PRO A 109 5.21 10.23 1.25
CA PRO A 109 5.90 9.78 2.45
C PRO A 109 5.52 8.36 2.87
N VAL A 110 6.46 7.69 3.53
CA VAL A 110 6.26 6.37 4.12
C VAL A 110 5.93 6.55 5.60
N LYS A 111 5.01 5.73 6.11
CA LYS A 111 4.60 5.78 7.52
C LYS A 111 5.73 5.30 8.43
N GLU A 112 6.01 6.05 9.50
CA GLU A 112 7.09 5.69 10.43
C GLU A 112 6.72 4.56 11.39
N ASN A 113 5.48 4.53 11.85
CA ASN A 113 5.05 3.58 12.87
C ASN A 113 3.92 2.69 12.34
N CYS A 114 4.26 1.47 11.97
CA CYS A 114 3.28 0.46 11.59
C CYS A 114 2.90 -0.38 12.81
N SER A 115 1.71 -0.96 12.76
CA SER A 115 1.31 -2.00 13.70
C SER A 115 1.83 -3.35 13.20
N TYR A 116 2.01 -4.31 14.10
CA TYR A 116 2.53 -5.62 13.73
C TYR A 116 1.45 -6.68 13.82
N PHE A 117 1.41 -7.56 12.81
CA PHE A 117 0.50 -8.69 12.83
C PHE A 117 0.76 -9.58 14.04
N GLU A 118 -0.31 -10.09 14.61
CA GLU A 118 -0.27 -11.10 15.66
C GLU A 118 -0.65 -12.46 15.06
N ASP A 119 -0.26 -13.54 15.70
CA ASP A 119 -0.60 -14.88 15.26
C ASP A 119 -2.12 -15.05 15.19
N GLU A 120 -2.59 -15.71 14.16
CA GLU A 120 -4.01 -15.99 13.94
C GLU A 120 -4.90 -14.74 13.85
N MET A 121 -4.31 -13.58 13.52
CA MET A 121 -5.04 -12.35 13.36
C MET A 121 -5.97 -12.38 12.15
N VAL A 122 -7.19 -11.88 12.33
CA VAL A 122 -8.20 -11.79 11.27
C VAL A 122 -8.67 -10.35 11.14
N PHE A 123 -8.72 -9.86 9.90
CA PHE A 123 -9.31 -8.56 9.62
C PHE A 123 -10.77 -8.75 9.25
N GLU A 124 -11.66 -8.18 10.04
CA GLU A 124 -13.09 -8.20 9.73
C GLU A 124 -13.42 -6.92 8.97
N ILE A 125 -13.94 -7.07 7.80
CA ILE A 125 -14.30 -5.95 6.94
C ILE A 125 -15.75 -6.05 6.46
#